data_2d668ab6770a65d311ac2bafa415843d
#
_entry.id   2d668ab6770a65d311ac2bafa415843d
#
_cell.length_a   1.000
_cell.length_b   1.000
_cell.length_c   1.000
_cell.angle_alpha   90.00
_cell.angle_beta   90.00
_cell.angle_gamma   90.00
#
_symmetry.space_group_name_H-M   'P 1'
#
loop_
_entity.id
_entity.type
_entity.pdbx_description
1 polymer ?
#
loop_
_entity_poly.entity_id
_entity_poly.type
_entity_poly.pdbx_seq_one_letter_code
_entity_poly.pdbx_strand_id
1 'polypeptide(L)'
;MKTRLITFLVVMMVSITVSAQKPFDLVVNHANGDTASIRVFLPNKKVATGRAIVICPGGGYAHLALAHEGYDWASFFNELGVAVAVLKYRMPHGDRTIPISDAEGAIKLVKSHASEWNINPNDVGIMGSSAGGHLASTVATHSVGDAAPNFQVLFYPVVSMDPNVTHMGSHDNFLGKNPSKELEAEFSNALKVTPQTPRAFIVLASDDRSVLPQNGGDYYLACCKNKVPVAFMSYPSGGHGFGFRPSYKYHAELLLELAAWIRSF
;
A
#
# COMPACT_ATOMS: atom_id res chain seq x y z
N MET A 1 -7.31 56.54 42.47
CA MET A 1 -7.43 55.12 42.27
C MET A 1 -8.10 54.85 40.89
N LYS A 2 -7.36 54.38 39.87
CA LYS A 2 -7.93 54.07 38.56
C LYS A 2 -8.12 52.55 38.47
N THR A 3 -9.37 52.11 38.51
CA THR A 3 -9.77 50.71 38.40
C THR A 3 -9.62 50.28 36.93
N ARG A 4 -8.70 49.36 36.64
CA ARG A 4 -8.56 48.78 35.32
C ARG A 4 -9.55 47.59 35.19
N LEU A 5 -10.52 47.74 34.29
CA LEU A 5 -11.44 46.69 33.92
C LEU A 5 -10.69 45.71 32.99
N ILE A 6 -10.46 44.47 33.44
CA ILE A 6 -9.88 43.41 32.62
C ILE A 6 -11.05 42.66 31.96
N THR A 7 -11.23 42.87 30.66
CA THR A 7 -12.22 42.16 29.88
C THR A 7 -11.64 40.77 29.50
N PHE A 8 -12.19 39.72 30.08
CA PHE A 8 -11.88 38.34 29.68
C PHE A 8 -12.59 38.02 28.36
N LEU A 9 -11.83 37.87 27.30
CA LEU A 9 -12.33 37.36 26.01
C LEU A 9 -12.43 35.83 26.11
N VAL A 10 -13.64 35.30 26.30
CA VAL A 10 -13.90 33.84 26.21
C VAL A 10 -13.91 33.45 24.73
N VAL A 11 -12.82 32.87 24.26
CA VAL A 11 -12.77 32.25 22.93
C VAL A 11 -13.53 30.93 23.03
N MET A 12 -14.77 30.90 22.53
CA MET A 12 -15.55 29.69 22.36
C MET A 12 -14.91 28.86 21.23
N MET A 13 -14.12 27.85 21.56
CA MET A 13 -13.69 26.84 20.58
C MET A 13 -14.92 26.03 20.15
N VAL A 14 -15.47 26.35 19.00
CA VAL A 14 -16.47 25.51 18.34
C VAL A 14 -15.71 24.29 17.82
N SER A 15 -15.80 23.18 18.55
CA SER A 15 -15.35 21.88 18.05
C SER A 15 -16.27 21.46 16.91
N ILE A 16 -15.86 21.72 15.67
CA ILE A 16 -16.53 21.19 14.49
C ILE A 16 -16.21 19.71 14.48
N THR A 17 -17.13 18.86 14.93
CA THR A 17 -17.05 17.42 14.73
C THR A 17 -17.21 17.14 13.24
N VAL A 18 -16.08 16.96 12.61
CA VAL A 18 -16.00 16.61 11.19
C VAL A 18 -16.25 15.12 11.09
N SER A 19 -17.49 14.72 10.79
CA SER A 19 -17.85 13.30 10.59
C SER A 19 -17.15 12.76 9.35
N ALA A 20 -16.32 11.73 9.52
CA ALA A 20 -15.81 10.94 8.40
C ALA A 20 -17.00 10.23 7.70
N GLN A 21 -16.91 10.06 6.39
CA GLN A 21 -17.90 9.26 5.66
C GLN A 21 -17.85 7.81 6.15
N LYS A 22 -19.01 7.15 6.23
CA LYS A 22 -19.05 5.72 6.57
C LYS A 22 -18.35 4.94 5.46
N PRO A 23 -17.49 3.95 5.81
CA PRO A 23 -16.90 3.06 4.81
C PRO A 23 -17.97 2.30 4.03
N PHE A 24 -17.69 2.01 2.76
CA PHE A 24 -18.58 1.25 1.89
C PHE A 24 -17.78 0.28 1.01
N ASP A 25 -18.45 -0.79 0.57
CA ASP A 25 -17.83 -1.80 -0.28
C ASP A 25 -18.26 -1.61 -1.73
N LEU A 26 -17.33 -1.82 -2.68
CA LEU A 26 -17.58 -1.89 -4.11
C LEU A 26 -17.02 -3.19 -4.68
N VAL A 27 -17.66 -3.65 -5.75
CA VAL A 27 -17.27 -4.84 -6.49
C VAL A 27 -16.32 -4.47 -7.61
N VAL A 28 -15.20 -5.19 -7.71
CA VAL A 28 -14.29 -5.17 -8.85
C VAL A 28 -14.75 -6.28 -9.79
N ASN A 29 -15.39 -5.89 -10.90
CA ASN A 29 -15.91 -6.85 -11.88
C ASN A 29 -14.86 -7.20 -12.93
N HIS A 30 -14.82 -8.45 -13.34
CA HIS A 30 -13.97 -8.97 -14.41
C HIS A 30 -14.82 -9.47 -15.58
N ALA A 31 -14.22 -9.44 -16.78
CA ALA A 31 -14.93 -9.80 -18.03
C ALA A 31 -15.45 -11.25 -18.05
N ASN A 32 -14.84 -12.15 -17.26
CA ASN A 32 -15.25 -13.54 -17.11
C ASN A 32 -16.39 -13.76 -16.10
N GLY A 33 -16.91 -12.68 -15.50
CA GLY A 33 -17.96 -12.74 -14.47
C GLY A 33 -17.45 -12.92 -13.05
N ASP A 34 -16.16 -13.16 -12.84
CA ASP A 34 -15.55 -13.21 -11.51
C ASP A 34 -15.50 -11.83 -10.85
N THR A 35 -15.43 -11.79 -9.53
CA THR A 35 -15.40 -10.55 -8.77
C THR A 35 -14.41 -10.58 -7.63
N ALA A 36 -13.72 -9.44 -7.40
CA ALA A 36 -13.08 -9.11 -6.15
C ALA A 36 -13.85 -7.94 -5.48
N SER A 37 -13.39 -7.43 -4.37
CA SER A 37 -14.04 -6.27 -3.75
C SER A 37 -13.04 -5.33 -3.11
N ILE A 38 -13.38 -4.04 -3.06
CA ILE A 38 -12.66 -3.03 -2.29
C ILE A 38 -13.57 -2.47 -1.19
N ARG A 39 -12.97 -2.21 -0.01
CA ARG A 39 -13.60 -1.38 1.02
C ARG A 39 -12.99 0.00 0.97
N VAL A 40 -13.83 1.00 0.75
CA VAL A 40 -13.45 2.39 0.54
C VAL A 40 -13.64 3.20 1.82
N PHE A 41 -12.64 4.02 2.14
CA PHE A 41 -12.62 4.97 3.26
C PHE A 41 -12.22 6.33 2.67
N LEU A 42 -13.17 7.25 2.60
CA LEU A 42 -12.90 8.58 2.07
C LEU A 42 -12.52 9.55 3.21
N PRO A 43 -11.52 10.39 3.00
CA PRO A 43 -11.17 11.44 3.95
C PRO A 43 -12.29 12.48 4.03
N ASN A 44 -12.27 13.29 5.08
CA ASN A 44 -13.14 14.45 5.12
C ASN A 44 -12.86 15.37 3.92
N LYS A 45 -13.90 15.85 3.26
CA LYS A 45 -13.80 16.72 2.06
C LYS A 45 -12.96 17.98 2.31
N LYS A 46 -12.89 18.47 3.56
CA LYS A 46 -12.13 19.69 3.90
C LYS A 46 -10.62 19.48 3.93
N VAL A 47 -10.17 18.24 4.12
CA VAL A 47 -8.74 17.88 4.17
C VAL A 47 -8.31 17.01 2.99
N ALA A 48 -9.25 16.58 2.13
CA ALA A 48 -8.96 15.75 0.97
C ALA A 48 -7.94 16.43 0.05
N THR A 49 -6.85 15.72 -0.25
CA THR A 49 -5.75 16.20 -1.11
C THR A 49 -5.97 15.87 -2.59
N GLY A 50 -6.92 15.01 -2.89
CA GLY A 50 -7.08 14.39 -4.21
C GLY A 50 -6.27 13.09 -4.39
N ARG A 51 -5.41 12.74 -3.43
CA ARG A 51 -4.63 11.49 -3.47
C ARG A 51 -5.46 10.30 -3.02
N ALA A 52 -5.22 9.13 -3.63
CA ALA A 52 -5.80 7.86 -3.21
C ALA A 52 -4.75 6.75 -3.16
N ILE A 53 -5.03 5.70 -2.38
CA ILE A 53 -4.17 4.52 -2.28
C ILE A 53 -5.00 3.24 -2.25
N VAL A 54 -4.64 2.27 -3.08
CA VAL A 54 -5.17 0.90 -3.05
C VAL A 54 -4.26 0.06 -2.15
N ILE A 55 -4.80 -0.59 -1.14
CA ILE A 55 -4.04 -1.40 -0.18
C ILE A 55 -4.27 -2.89 -0.44
N CYS A 56 -3.18 -3.63 -0.65
CA CYS A 56 -3.12 -5.07 -0.84
C CYS A 56 -2.57 -5.71 0.44
N PRO A 57 -3.40 -6.27 1.33
CA PRO A 57 -2.95 -6.95 2.54
C PRO A 57 -2.08 -8.17 2.23
N GLY A 58 -1.19 -8.55 3.14
CA GLY A 58 -0.44 -9.79 3.07
C GLY A 58 -1.25 -11.01 3.48
N GLY A 59 -0.55 -12.12 3.65
CA GLY A 59 -1.11 -13.41 4.02
C GLY A 59 -0.63 -14.56 3.15
N GLY A 60 0.56 -14.42 2.52
CA GLY A 60 1.22 -15.50 1.77
C GLY A 60 0.46 -15.95 0.51
N TYR A 61 -0.46 -15.15 -0.01
CA TYR A 61 -1.41 -15.54 -1.05
C TYR A 61 -2.30 -16.75 -0.67
N ALA A 62 -2.44 -17.02 0.63
CA ALA A 62 -3.29 -18.08 1.18
C ALA A 62 -4.51 -17.52 1.93
N HIS A 63 -4.39 -16.31 2.44
CA HIS A 63 -5.44 -15.55 3.12
C HIS A 63 -5.14 -14.06 3.07
N LEU A 64 -5.97 -13.21 3.68
CA LEU A 64 -5.78 -11.76 3.75
C LEU A 64 -5.72 -11.27 5.20
N ALA A 65 -4.63 -10.60 5.57
CA ALA A 65 -4.46 -9.95 6.87
C ALA A 65 -5.18 -8.59 6.90
N LEU A 66 -6.52 -8.60 6.71
CA LEU A 66 -7.35 -7.42 6.44
C LEU A 66 -7.33 -6.35 7.53
N ALA A 67 -7.08 -6.70 8.80
CA ALA A 67 -7.07 -5.73 9.89
C ALA A 67 -5.81 -4.86 9.82
N HIS A 68 -4.71 -5.31 10.41
CA HIS A 68 -3.48 -4.54 10.61
C HIS A 68 -2.66 -4.27 9.33
N GLU A 69 -2.92 -4.98 8.24
CA GLU A 69 -2.29 -4.73 6.94
C GLU A 69 -3.27 -4.11 5.92
N GLY A 70 -4.49 -3.81 6.34
CA GLY A 70 -5.55 -3.25 5.50
C GLY A 70 -6.31 -2.13 6.19
N TYR A 71 -7.40 -2.46 6.88
CA TYR A 71 -8.38 -1.49 7.39
C TYR A 71 -7.81 -0.51 8.43
N ASP A 72 -6.89 -0.97 9.28
CA ASP A 72 -6.34 -0.13 10.35
C ASP A 72 -5.52 1.05 9.81
N TRP A 73 -5.04 0.97 8.57
CA TRP A 73 -4.36 2.06 7.88
C TRP A 73 -5.29 3.20 7.48
N ALA A 74 -6.60 2.97 7.42
CA ALA A 74 -7.54 3.92 6.85
C ALA A 74 -7.57 5.27 7.61
N SER A 75 -7.57 5.24 8.94
CA SER A 75 -7.56 6.47 9.75
C SER A 75 -6.33 7.31 9.49
N PHE A 76 -5.15 6.69 9.50
CA PHE A 76 -3.88 7.38 9.24
C PHE A 76 -3.86 8.10 7.90
N PHE A 77 -4.21 7.41 6.82
CA PHE A 77 -4.23 8.01 5.48
C PHE A 77 -5.34 9.06 5.35
N ASN A 78 -6.52 8.83 5.92
CA ASN A 78 -7.61 9.80 5.89
C ASN A 78 -7.27 11.10 6.65
N GLU A 79 -6.50 11.02 7.75
CA GLU A 79 -5.98 12.20 8.45
C GLU A 79 -4.98 12.99 7.59
N LEU A 80 -4.26 12.31 6.69
CA LEU A 80 -3.40 12.95 5.68
C LEU A 80 -4.18 13.43 4.45
N GLY A 81 -5.50 13.28 4.42
CA GLY A 81 -6.35 13.66 3.29
C GLY A 81 -6.32 12.69 2.11
N VAL A 82 -5.80 11.48 2.30
CA VAL A 82 -5.69 10.43 1.27
C VAL A 82 -6.87 9.48 1.36
N ALA A 83 -7.55 9.23 0.24
CA ALA A 83 -8.59 8.20 0.15
C ALA A 83 -7.96 6.80 0.14
N VAL A 84 -8.61 5.84 0.80
CA VAL A 84 -8.12 4.47 0.94
C VAL A 84 -9.11 3.49 0.34
N ALA A 85 -8.61 2.55 -0.47
CA ALA A 85 -9.36 1.41 -0.98
C ALA A 85 -8.63 0.12 -0.60
N VAL A 86 -9.13 -0.62 0.40
CA VAL A 86 -8.54 -1.90 0.81
C VAL A 86 -9.09 -3.02 -0.06
N LEU A 87 -8.20 -3.65 -0.82
CA LEU A 87 -8.55 -4.71 -1.77
C LEU A 87 -8.63 -6.08 -1.07
N LYS A 88 -9.76 -6.73 -1.24
CA LYS A 88 -9.94 -8.17 -0.95
C LYS A 88 -9.71 -8.93 -2.26
N TYR A 89 -8.44 -9.12 -2.60
CA TYR A 89 -8.09 -9.87 -3.82
C TYR A 89 -8.31 -11.37 -3.64
N ARG A 90 -8.63 -12.04 -4.74
CA ARG A 90 -8.81 -13.50 -4.78
C ARG A 90 -7.47 -14.21 -4.66
N MET A 91 -7.49 -15.38 -4.02
CA MET A 91 -6.28 -16.20 -3.91
C MET A 91 -5.92 -16.80 -5.27
N PRO A 92 -4.63 -16.79 -5.63
CA PRO A 92 -4.19 -17.22 -6.95
C PRO A 92 -4.27 -18.72 -7.18
N HIS A 93 -4.06 -19.55 -6.16
CA HIS A 93 -4.00 -21.01 -6.31
C HIS A 93 -3.08 -21.48 -7.45
N GLY A 94 -1.94 -20.78 -7.65
CA GLY A 94 -0.99 -21.00 -8.73
C GLY A 94 -1.26 -20.19 -10.00
N ASP A 95 -2.40 -19.52 -10.11
CA ASP A 95 -2.71 -18.59 -11.21
C ASP A 95 -2.53 -17.14 -10.79
N ARG A 96 -1.36 -16.61 -11.02
CA ARG A 96 -0.95 -15.25 -10.72
C ARG A 96 -1.80 -14.17 -11.39
N THR A 97 -2.47 -14.49 -12.50
CA THR A 97 -3.29 -13.51 -13.23
C THR A 97 -4.51 -13.07 -12.42
N ILE A 98 -4.98 -13.91 -11.51
CA ILE A 98 -6.14 -13.64 -10.64
C ILE A 98 -5.88 -12.41 -9.74
N PRO A 99 -4.92 -12.41 -8.80
CA PRO A 99 -4.70 -11.27 -7.94
C PRO A 99 -4.15 -10.04 -8.69
N ILE A 100 -3.39 -10.22 -9.77
CA ILE A 100 -2.93 -9.10 -10.60
C ILE A 100 -4.14 -8.38 -11.21
N SER A 101 -5.05 -9.11 -11.84
CA SER A 101 -6.26 -8.52 -12.45
C SER A 101 -7.14 -7.82 -11.40
N ASP A 102 -7.23 -8.36 -10.19
CA ASP A 102 -7.97 -7.75 -9.08
C ASP A 102 -7.34 -6.40 -8.66
N ALA A 103 -6.02 -6.34 -8.54
CA ALA A 103 -5.32 -5.12 -8.15
C ALA A 103 -5.37 -4.04 -9.24
N GLU A 104 -5.19 -4.43 -10.50
CA GLU A 104 -5.37 -3.54 -11.66
C GLU A 104 -6.81 -3.03 -11.76
N GLY A 105 -7.79 -3.92 -11.58
CA GLY A 105 -9.21 -3.58 -11.55
C GLY A 105 -9.56 -2.60 -10.43
N ALA A 106 -8.98 -2.78 -9.24
CA ALA A 106 -9.16 -1.87 -8.12
C ALA A 106 -8.61 -0.47 -8.39
N ILE A 107 -7.41 -0.35 -9.00
CA ILE A 107 -6.85 0.95 -9.40
C ILE A 107 -7.75 1.63 -10.43
N LYS A 108 -8.19 0.91 -11.48
CA LYS A 108 -9.09 1.44 -12.50
C LYS A 108 -10.42 1.89 -11.89
N LEU A 109 -10.98 1.10 -10.96
CA LEU A 109 -12.22 1.42 -10.27
C LEU A 109 -12.09 2.69 -9.42
N VAL A 110 -11.01 2.86 -8.67
CA VAL A 110 -10.73 4.10 -7.92
C VAL A 110 -10.60 5.30 -8.86
N LYS A 111 -9.87 5.16 -9.97
CA LYS A 111 -9.73 6.22 -10.98
C LYS A 111 -11.05 6.58 -11.66
N SER A 112 -11.93 5.60 -11.90
CA SER A 112 -13.25 5.85 -12.52
C SER A 112 -14.20 6.66 -11.63
N HIS A 113 -14.04 6.60 -10.30
CA HIS A 113 -14.78 7.38 -9.32
C HIS A 113 -14.11 8.72 -8.94
N ALA A 114 -13.06 9.13 -9.67
CA ALA A 114 -12.24 10.29 -9.33
C ALA A 114 -13.06 11.57 -9.09
N SER A 115 -14.02 11.87 -9.96
CA SER A 115 -14.90 13.05 -9.84
C SER A 115 -15.81 12.97 -8.61
N GLU A 116 -16.40 11.80 -8.35
CA GLU A 116 -17.33 11.58 -7.23
C GLU A 116 -16.62 11.68 -5.88
N TRP A 117 -15.40 11.13 -5.79
CA TRP A 117 -14.64 11.04 -4.53
C TRP A 117 -13.64 12.17 -4.34
N ASN A 118 -13.60 13.15 -5.27
CA ASN A 118 -12.63 14.24 -5.27
C ASN A 118 -11.18 13.71 -5.29
N ILE A 119 -10.90 12.77 -6.19
CA ILE A 119 -9.58 12.16 -6.40
C ILE A 119 -8.98 12.68 -7.70
N ASN A 120 -7.67 12.90 -7.71
CA ASN A 120 -6.90 13.09 -8.93
C ASN A 120 -6.53 11.71 -9.52
N PRO A 121 -7.01 11.30 -10.70
CA PRO A 121 -6.71 10.00 -11.28
C PRO A 121 -5.21 9.79 -11.59
N ASN A 122 -4.44 10.87 -11.63
CA ASN A 122 -2.98 10.84 -11.81
C ASN A 122 -2.22 10.83 -10.46
N ASP A 123 -2.91 10.61 -9.34
CA ASP A 123 -2.31 10.53 -8.00
C ASP A 123 -2.94 9.37 -7.19
N VAL A 124 -3.01 8.20 -7.82
CA VAL A 124 -3.52 6.95 -7.23
C VAL A 124 -2.35 5.99 -7.06
N GLY A 125 -2.01 5.71 -5.80
CA GLY A 125 -0.93 4.78 -5.45
C GLY A 125 -1.40 3.38 -5.12
N ILE A 126 -0.42 2.50 -4.89
CA ILE A 126 -0.64 1.15 -4.39
C ILE A 126 0.22 0.91 -3.14
N MET A 127 -0.33 0.23 -2.16
CA MET A 127 0.39 -0.22 -0.97
C MET A 127 0.24 -1.71 -0.81
N GLY A 128 1.28 -2.38 -0.32
CA GLY A 128 1.14 -3.78 0.04
C GLY A 128 2.13 -4.23 1.10
N SER A 129 1.72 -5.25 1.85
CA SER A 129 2.51 -5.86 2.92
C SER A 129 2.82 -7.32 2.57
N SER A 130 4.05 -7.79 2.82
CA SER A 130 4.42 -9.21 2.63
C SER A 130 4.09 -9.71 1.21
N ALA A 131 3.28 -10.73 1.03
CA ALA A 131 2.76 -11.17 -0.27
C ALA A 131 1.95 -10.08 -1.00
N GLY A 132 1.19 -9.25 -0.27
CA GLY A 132 0.54 -8.05 -0.82
C GLY A 132 1.56 -7.01 -1.30
N GLY A 133 2.74 -6.94 -0.68
CA GLY A 133 3.87 -6.14 -1.15
C GLY A 133 4.44 -6.67 -2.46
N HIS A 134 4.45 -7.99 -2.65
CA HIS A 134 4.76 -8.60 -3.94
C HIS A 134 3.73 -8.19 -4.99
N LEU A 135 2.44 -8.32 -4.69
CA LEU A 135 1.37 -7.91 -5.60
C LEU A 135 1.47 -6.43 -5.97
N ALA A 136 1.69 -5.55 -4.97
CA ALA A 136 1.83 -4.12 -5.19
C ALA A 136 3.04 -3.78 -6.08
N SER A 137 4.20 -4.38 -5.82
CA SER A 137 5.39 -4.17 -6.65
C SER A 137 5.27 -4.81 -8.03
N THR A 138 4.52 -5.92 -8.18
CA THR A 138 4.21 -6.52 -9.49
C THR A 138 3.39 -5.54 -10.33
N VAL A 139 2.30 -5.00 -9.78
CA VAL A 139 1.48 -4.01 -10.49
C VAL A 139 2.30 -2.74 -10.81
N ALA A 140 3.15 -2.29 -9.90
CA ALA A 140 4.01 -1.12 -10.09
C ALA A 140 5.07 -1.29 -11.19
N THR A 141 5.48 -2.52 -11.51
CA THR A 141 6.54 -2.80 -12.49
C THR A 141 6.02 -3.36 -13.81
N HIS A 142 4.80 -3.91 -13.85
CA HIS A 142 4.25 -4.59 -15.04
C HIS A 142 3.05 -3.89 -15.65
N SER A 143 2.23 -3.16 -14.83
CA SER A 143 1.00 -2.56 -15.34
C SER A 143 1.27 -1.23 -16.02
N VAL A 144 0.45 -0.91 -17.03
CA VAL A 144 0.55 0.31 -17.84
C VAL A 144 -0.80 1.02 -17.94
N GLY A 145 -0.78 2.28 -18.36
CA GLY A 145 -1.99 3.10 -18.57
C GLY A 145 -2.81 3.26 -17.29
N ASP A 146 -4.12 3.08 -17.37
CA ASP A 146 -5.04 3.31 -16.23
C ASP A 146 -4.86 2.30 -15.09
N ALA A 147 -4.22 1.15 -15.35
CA ALA A 147 -3.91 0.15 -14.34
C ALA A 147 -2.64 0.48 -13.55
N ALA A 148 -1.75 1.34 -14.08
CA ALA A 148 -0.50 1.68 -13.43
C ALA A 148 -0.73 2.63 -12.23
N PRO A 149 -0.09 2.36 -11.07
CA PRO A 149 -0.10 3.28 -9.93
C PRO A 149 0.88 4.44 -10.15
N ASN A 150 0.66 5.56 -9.44
CA ASN A 150 1.52 6.74 -9.51
C ASN A 150 2.61 6.76 -8.43
N PHE A 151 2.44 5.98 -7.36
CA PHE A 151 3.42 5.73 -6.29
C PHE A 151 3.16 4.38 -5.64
N GLN A 152 4.15 3.87 -4.90
CA GLN A 152 4.02 2.59 -4.20
C GLN A 152 4.58 2.66 -2.78
N VAL A 153 3.93 1.94 -1.86
CA VAL A 153 4.33 1.79 -0.45
C VAL A 153 4.44 0.30 -0.13
N LEU A 154 5.63 -0.16 0.25
CA LEU A 154 5.94 -1.57 0.40
C LEU A 154 6.39 -1.88 1.83
N PHE A 155 5.63 -2.69 2.55
CA PHE A 155 5.90 -3.13 3.91
C PHE A 155 6.47 -4.54 3.91
N TYR A 156 7.70 -4.71 4.40
CA TYR A 156 8.40 -6.02 4.44
C TYR A 156 8.03 -6.92 3.25
N PRO A 157 8.16 -6.37 2.01
CA PRO A 157 7.58 -7.01 0.84
C PRO A 157 8.32 -8.29 0.49
N VAL A 158 7.58 -9.32 0.06
CA VAL A 158 8.14 -10.29 -0.87
C VAL A 158 8.39 -9.53 -2.18
N VAL A 159 9.53 -9.76 -2.82
CA VAL A 159 9.91 -9.13 -4.10
C VAL A 159 10.50 -10.15 -5.05
N SER A 160 11.37 -11.02 -4.53
CA SER A 160 12.00 -12.09 -5.29
C SER A 160 11.11 -13.32 -5.34
N MET A 161 11.12 -14.02 -6.47
CA MET A 161 10.59 -15.36 -6.63
C MET A 161 11.73 -16.41 -6.76
N ASP A 162 13.00 -16.01 -6.55
CA ASP A 162 14.11 -16.96 -6.44
C ASP A 162 13.94 -17.79 -5.16
N PRO A 163 13.91 -19.14 -5.25
CA PRO A 163 13.73 -20.02 -4.10
C PRO A 163 14.75 -19.83 -2.96
N ASN A 164 15.92 -19.26 -3.23
CA ASN A 164 16.94 -18.98 -2.22
C ASN A 164 16.66 -17.71 -1.40
N VAL A 165 15.74 -16.84 -1.84
CA VAL A 165 15.48 -15.53 -1.24
C VAL A 165 14.01 -15.34 -0.88
N THR A 166 13.11 -15.93 -1.67
CA THR A 166 11.67 -15.73 -1.55
C THR A 166 11.07 -16.33 -0.27
N HIS A 167 9.87 -15.89 0.07
CA HIS A 167 8.99 -16.64 0.97
C HIS A 167 8.28 -17.76 0.17
N MET A 168 8.70 -19.00 0.37
CA MET A 168 8.25 -20.15 -0.44
C MET A 168 6.74 -20.34 -0.47
N GLY A 169 6.03 -20.07 0.65
CA GLY A 169 4.56 -20.11 0.65
C GLY A 169 3.94 -19.12 -0.33
N SER A 170 4.47 -17.90 -0.43
CA SER A 170 4.02 -16.91 -1.42
C SER A 170 4.37 -17.33 -2.84
N HIS A 171 5.57 -17.87 -3.04
CA HIS A 171 6.04 -18.37 -4.33
C HIS A 171 5.10 -19.45 -4.88
N ASP A 172 4.87 -20.52 -4.11
CA ASP A 172 4.06 -21.65 -4.54
C ASP A 172 2.59 -21.28 -4.75
N ASN A 173 2.04 -20.43 -3.90
CA ASN A 173 0.66 -19.98 -4.04
C ASN A 173 0.47 -19.07 -5.26
N PHE A 174 1.47 -18.26 -5.62
CA PHE A 174 1.38 -17.30 -6.71
C PHE A 174 1.76 -17.91 -8.07
N LEU A 175 2.86 -18.65 -8.15
CA LEU A 175 3.38 -19.22 -9.39
C LEU A 175 2.95 -20.69 -9.64
N GLY A 176 2.42 -21.35 -8.62
CA GLY A 176 2.25 -22.80 -8.63
C GLY A 176 3.52 -23.54 -8.19
N LYS A 177 3.39 -24.85 -8.05
CA LYS A 177 4.53 -25.73 -7.73
C LYS A 177 5.37 -25.95 -8.98
N ASN A 178 6.69 -25.84 -8.83
CA ASN A 178 7.67 -26.06 -9.90
C ASN A 178 7.49 -25.13 -11.14
N PRO A 179 7.43 -23.80 -10.96
CA PRO A 179 7.45 -22.88 -12.09
C PRO A 179 8.78 -22.94 -12.83
N SER A 180 8.83 -22.43 -14.07
CA SER A 180 10.10 -22.29 -14.77
C SER A 180 10.94 -21.17 -14.17
N LYS A 181 12.27 -21.22 -14.34
CA LYS A 181 13.18 -20.15 -13.90
C LYS A 181 12.89 -18.81 -14.57
N GLU A 182 12.40 -18.83 -15.80
CA GLU A 182 11.98 -17.64 -16.53
C GLU A 182 10.75 -17.01 -15.86
N LEU A 183 9.82 -17.83 -15.37
CA LEU A 183 8.64 -17.35 -14.64
C LEU A 183 9.00 -16.80 -13.27
N GLU A 184 9.91 -17.43 -12.53
CA GLU A 184 10.47 -16.91 -11.28
C GLU A 184 11.17 -15.55 -11.52
N ALA A 185 11.98 -15.44 -12.57
CA ALA A 185 12.66 -14.20 -12.95
C ALA A 185 11.65 -13.12 -13.41
N GLU A 186 10.59 -13.51 -14.12
CA GLU A 186 9.53 -12.57 -14.56
C GLU A 186 8.86 -11.90 -13.39
N PHE A 187 8.56 -12.62 -12.29
CA PHE A 187 7.91 -12.09 -11.11
C PHE A 187 8.86 -11.79 -9.95
N SER A 188 10.17 -11.79 -10.19
CA SER A 188 11.17 -11.19 -9.30
C SER A 188 11.26 -9.69 -9.59
N ASN A 189 10.44 -8.90 -8.90
CA ASN A 189 10.12 -7.52 -9.27
C ASN A 189 11.34 -6.56 -9.24
N ALA A 190 12.40 -6.87 -8.48
CA ALA A 190 13.65 -6.11 -8.53
C ALA A 190 14.30 -6.15 -9.93
N LEU A 191 14.11 -7.24 -10.70
CA LEU A 191 14.61 -7.38 -12.07
C LEU A 191 13.76 -6.62 -13.10
N LYS A 192 12.58 -6.13 -12.71
CA LYS A 192 11.60 -5.46 -13.58
C LYS A 192 11.52 -3.95 -13.37
N VAL A 193 12.30 -3.41 -12.43
CA VAL A 193 12.37 -1.97 -12.21
C VAL A 193 12.96 -1.29 -13.43
N THR A 194 12.25 -0.27 -13.93
CA THR A 194 12.66 0.57 -15.05
C THR A 194 12.61 2.06 -14.63
N PRO A 195 13.12 2.99 -15.42
CA PRO A 195 12.98 4.43 -15.14
C PRO A 195 11.50 4.92 -15.06
N GLN A 196 10.54 4.14 -15.58
CA GLN A 196 9.10 4.42 -15.54
C GLN A 196 8.42 3.85 -14.30
N THR A 197 9.09 2.99 -13.53
CA THR A 197 8.57 2.47 -12.26
C THR A 197 8.27 3.64 -11.32
N PRO A 198 7.08 3.69 -10.68
CA PRO A 198 6.71 4.81 -9.83
C PRO A 198 7.55 4.86 -8.56
N ARG A 199 7.69 6.08 -8.00
CA ARG A 199 8.39 6.30 -6.72
C ARG A 199 7.94 5.34 -5.64
N ALA A 200 8.87 4.95 -4.77
CA ALA A 200 8.63 3.93 -3.77
C ALA A 200 8.98 4.39 -2.34
N PHE A 201 8.19 3.94 -1.36
CA PHE A 201 8.55 3.90 0.05
C PHE A 201 8.62 2.44 0.48
N ILE A 202 9.76 2.01 1.03
CA ILE A 202 10.01 0.63 1.43
C ILE A 202 10.35 0.62 2.92
N VAL A 203 9.70 -0.23 3.69
CA VAL A 203 9.99 -0.39 5.12
C VAL A 203 10.01 -1.87 5.51
N LEU A 204 10.98 -2.25 6.35
CA LEU A 204 11.15 -3.60 6.84
C LEU A 204 11.86 -3.62 8.20
N ALA A 205 11.95 -4.79 8.82
CA ALA A 205 12.76 -5.04 9.99
C ALA A 205 13.97 -5.92 9.64
N SER A 206 15.15 -5.57 10.14
CA SER A 206 16.40 -6.30 9.86
C SER A 206 16.42 -7.72 10.41
N ASP A 207 15.57 -8.00 11.42
CA ASP A 207 15.43 -9.29 12.07
C ASP A 207 14.29 -10.15 11.50
N ASP A 208 13.70 -9.75 10.34
CA ASP A 208 12.66 -10.54 9.68
C ASP A 208 13.23 -11.86 9.14
N ARG A 209 12.66 -12.98 9.63
CA ARG A 209 13.05 -14.35 9.27
C ARG A 209 12.01 -15.02 8.36
N SER A 210 10.87 -14.41 8.15
CA SER A 210 9.81 -14.93 7.28
C SER A 210 9.99 -14.46 5.85
N VAL A 211 10.21 -13.16 5.67
CA VAL A 211 10.58 -12.55 4.39
C VAL A 211 11.93 -11.87 4.58
N LEU A 212 12.97 -12.45 4.02
CA LEU A 212 14.32 -11.96 4.20
C LEU A 212 14.44 -10.48 3.81
N PRO A 213 15.10 -9.63 4.63
CA PRO A 213 15.31 -8.20 4.36
C PRO A 213 15.93 -7.92 2.98
N GLN A 214 16.63 -8.91 2.42
CA GLN A 214 17.18 -8.88 1.08
C GLN A 214 16.12 -8.53 0.03
N ASN A 215 14.87 -9.01 0.17
CA ASN A 215 13.79 -8.69 -0.79
C ASN A 215 13.61 -7.18 -0.97
N GLY A 216 13.42 -6.45 0.13
CA GLY A 216 13.26 -4.99 0.08
C GLY A 216 14.58 -4.27 -0.30
N GLY A 217 15.73 -4.80 0.15
CA GLY A 217 17.05 -4.27 -0.18
C GLY A 217 17.37 -4.34 -1.67
N ASP A 218 17.12 -5.47 -2.31
CA ASP A 218 17.35 -5.66 -3.75
C ASP A 218 16.41 -4.75 -4.58
N TYR A 219 15.16 -4.57 -4.16
CA TYR A 219 14.24 -3.64 -4.81
C TYR A 219 14.68 -2.18 -4.68
N TYR A 220 15.14 -1.79 -3.49
CA TYR A 220 15.74 -0.46 -3.26
C TYR A 220 16.92 -0.20 -4.18
N LEU A 221 17.87 -1.14 -4.27
CA LEU A 221 19.05 -1.02 -5.14
C LEU A 221 18.66 -0.93 -6.62
N ALA A 222 17.64 -1.71 -7.03
CA ALA A 222 17.10 -1.65 -8.39
C ALA A 222 16.47 -0.29 -8.70
N CYS A 223 15.71 0.28 -7.75
CA CYS A 223 15.16 1.64 -7.86
C CYS A 223 16.31 2.68 -8.02
N CYS A 224 17.32 2.63 -7.16
CA CYS A 224 18.48 3.54 -7.26
C CYS A 224 19.19 3.43 -8.62
N LYS A 225 19.45 2.21 -9.09
CA LYS A 225 20.10 1.95 -10.39
C LYS A 225 19.31 2.56 -11.55
N ASN A 226 17.97 2.51 -11.48
CA ASN A 226 17.08 3.04 -12.51
C ASN A 226 16.65 4.51 -12.27
N LYS A 227 17.23 5.20 -11.28
CA LYS A 227 16.92 6.59 -10.91
C LYS A 227 15.46 6.81 -10.51
N VAL A 228 14.79 5.77 -10.01
CA VAL A 228 13.45 5.87 -9.42
C VAL A 228 13.58 6.49 -8.02
N PRO A 229 12.85 7.57 -7.71
CA PRO A 229 12.85 8.14 -6.36
C PRO A 229 12.39 7.10 -5.34
N VAL A 230 13.21 6.80 -4.33
CA VAL A 230 12.93 5.75 -3.35
C VAL A 230 13.37 6.18 -1.95
N ALA A 231 12.50 5.97 -0.96
CA ALA A 231 12.83 5.98 0.45
C ALA A 231 12.90 4.55 0.98
N PHE A 232 13.91 4.23 1.78
CA PHE A 232 14.11 2.90 2.36
C PHE A 232 14.37 3.01 3.86
N MET A 233 13.52 2.36 4.65
CA MET A 233 13.60 2.31 6.10
C MET A 233 13.82 0.88 6.57
N SER A 234 14.89 0.64 7.30
CA SER A 234 15.17 -0.65 7.94
C SER A 234 15.29 -0.47 9.44
N TYR A 235 14.33 -0.99 10.18
CA TYR A 235 14.37 -0.96 11.65
C TYR A 235 15.14 -2.17 12.20
N PRO A 236 15.87 -2.01 13.30
CA PRO A 236 16.72 -3.09 13.83
C PRO A 236 15.96 -4.34 14.24
N SER A 237 14.69 -4.20 14.63
CA SER A 237 13.85 -5.30 15.13
C SER A 237 12.38 -5.06 14.86
N GLY A 238 11.58 -6.12 14.94
CA GLY A 238 10.13 -6.10 14.73
C GLY A 238 9.63 -7.34 14.01
N GLY A 239 10.54 -8.10 13.42
CA GLY A 239 10.20 -9.30 12.67
C GLY A 239 9.28 -9.02 11.49
N HIS A 240 8.42 -9.99 11.20
CA HIS A 240 7.47 -9.92 10.09
C HIS A 240 6.06 -9.54 10.55
N GLY A 241 5.30 -8.84 9.69
CA GLY A 241 3.86 -8.65 9.89
C GLY A 241 3.49 -7.60 10.94
N PHE A 242 4.35 -6.59 11.18
CA PHE A 242 4.02 -5.53 12.14
C PHE A 242 2.87 -4.63 11.67
N GLY A 243 2.71 -4.35 10.37
CA GLY A 243 1.61 -3.56 9.81
C GLY A 243 1.29 -2.28 10.59
N PHE A 244 0.00 -1.98 10.75
CA PHE A 244 -0.47 -0.86 11.56
C PHE A 244 -0.68 -1.27 13.03
N ARG A 245 0.26 -1.96 13.65
CA ARG A 245 0.10 -2.37 15.05
C ARG A 245 0.66 -1.32 16.01
N PRO A 246 -0.15 -0.71 16.89
CA PRO A 246 0.36 0.23 17.90
C PRO A 246 1.40 -0.38 18.84
N SER A 247 1.41 -1.70 19.00
CA SER A 247 2.41 -2.43 19.80
C SER A 247 3.76 -2.58 19.09
N TYR A 248 3.87 -2.21 17.80
CA TYR A 248 5.16 -2.21 17.12
C TYR A 248 6.07 -1.15 17.71
N LYS A 249 7.28 -1.54 18.12
CA LYS A 249 8.22 -0.68 18.84
C LYS A 249 8.50 0.66 18.15
N TYR A 250 8.54 0.67 16.83
CA TYR A 250 8.86 1.84 16.01
C TYR A 250 7.62 2.41 15.30
N HIS A 251 6.43 2.15 15.85
CA HIS A 251 5.17 2.57 15.24
C HIS A 251 5.10 4.08 15.00
N ALA A 252 5.47 4.88 16.00
CA ALA A 252 5.39 6.34 15.91
C ALA A 252 6.37 6.90 14.87
N GLU A 253 7.62 6.43 14.88
CA GLU A 253 8.65 6.81 13.91
C GLU A 253 8.24 6.44 12.49
N LEU A 254 7.73 5.22 12.30
CA LEU A 254 7.22 4.73 11.02
C LEU A 254 6.12 5.63 10.46
N LEU A 255 5.13 6.01 11.28
CA LEU A 255 4.04 6.88 10.85
C LEU A 255 4.54 8.29 10.49
N LEU A 256 5.48 8.85 11.24
CA LEU A 256 6.10 10.15 10.95
C LEU A 256 6.84 10.12 9.60
N GLU A 257 7.66 9.11 9.35
CA GLU A 257 8.43 8.97 8.12
C GLU A 257 7.52 8.76 6.90
N LEU A 258 6.51 7.89 7.03
CA LEU A 258 5.54 7.66 5.96
C LEU A 258 4.72 8.92 5.67
N ALA A 259 4.27 9.65 6.71
CA ALA A 259 3.54 10.91 6.54
C ALA A 259 4.41 11.98 5.87
N ALA A 260 5.68 12.10 6.25
CA ALA A 260 6.63 13.02 5.64
C ALA A 260 6.84 12.68 4.15
N TRP A 261 7.01 11.39 3.83
CA TRP A 261 7.17 10.94 2.46
C TRP A 261 5.91 11.19 1.61
N ILE A 262 4.71 10.85 2.12
CA ILE A 262 3.44 11.10 1.41
C ILE A 262 3.23 12.58 1.11
N ARG A 263 3.73 13.49 1.95
CA ARG A 263 3.62 14.95 1.75
C ARG A 263 4.72 15.55 0.88
N SER A 264 5.74 14.76 0.49
CA SER A 264 6.93 15.29 -0.20
C SER A 264 6.76 15.45 -1.72
N PHE A 265 5.64 15.05 -2.28
CA PHE A 265 5.37 15.12 -3.73
C PHE A 265 3.91 15.41 -4.05
#